data_1e318766eeee5aadeec1758f99b22ba5
#
_entry.id   1e318766eeee5aadeec1758f99b22ba5
#
_cell.length_a   1.000
_cell.length_b   1.000
_cell.length_c   1.000
_cell.angle_alpha   90.00
_cell.angle_beta   90.00
_cell.angle_gamma   90.00
#
_symmetry.space_group_name_H-M   'P 1'
#
loop_
_entity.id
_entity.type
_entity.pdbx_description
1 polymer ?
#
loop_
_entity_poly.entity_id
_entity_poly.type
_entity_poly.pdbx_seq_one_letter_code
_entity_poly.pdbx_strand_id
1 'polypeptide(L)'
;MGTETPALDVPPQVLSYLDGQLTLTLATATRDGVPRATTLTYTNIGASLYVWTRPETTTARQMEENPVVSLAIDEYTDDWRDTKGIQATGEARVVLNPTELTQVVGLFEKKYPALVGKLTHGVSIFRITPRELQFIDNADAGESAGGGVQYQRDIVYSVFHDLPQERVASMAASLQTVQVPAGEVIVRQGAPADKFFIIVEGEVEVVRDDDGTSRKLATLSGGQFFGEMAILRDLPRMATVRAVTATTLFAMERDAFRGLVAQSMGTTSDFDQVIQQRLGEIQAG
;
A
#
# COMPACT_ATOMS: atom_id res chain seq x y z
N MET A 1 18.28 -30.87 -13.33
CA MET A 1 19.09 -29.83 -12.71
C MET A 1 18.16 -28.65 -12.52
N GLY A 2 17.55 -28.55 -11.34
CA GLY A 2 16.71 -27.38 -11.00
C GLY A 2 17.65 -26.24 -10.66
N THR A 3 17.56 -25.14 -11.38
CA THR A 3 18.20 -23.87 -11.03
C THR A 3 17.60 -23.42 -9.70
N GLU A 4 18.37 -23.51 -8.61
CA GLU A 4 18.00 -22.85 -7.36
C GLU A 4 17.86 -21.35 -7.65
N THR A 5 16.68 -20.82 -7.41
CA THR A 5 16.46 -19.37 -7.46
C THR A 5 17.38 -18.73 -6.41
N PRO A 6 18.22 -17.75 -6.75
CA PRO A 6 19.09 -17.11 -5.77
C PRO A 6 18.25 -16.55 -4.64
N ALA A 7 18.73 -16.72 -3.40
CA ALA A 7 18.08 -16.20 -2.22
C ALA A 7 17.95 -14.66 -2.34
N LEU A 8 16.76 -14.15 -2.05
CA LEU A 8 16.51 -12.71 -2.05
C LEU A 8 17.39 -12.05 -0.98
N ASP A 9 18.14 -11.02 -1.37
CA ASP A 9 18.92 -10.23 -0.41
C ASP A 9 17.94 -9.31 0.35
N VAL A 10 17.74 -9.61 1.62
CA VAL A 10 16.72 -8.96 2.44
C VAL A 10 17.41 -8.20 3.59
N PRO A 11 17.10 -6.91 3.78
CA PRO A 11 17.69 -6.11 4.85
C PRO A 11 17.49 -6.72 6.24
N PRO A 12 18.46 -6.55 7.17
CA PRO A 12 18.38 -7.12 8.53
C PRO A 12 17.12 -6.74 9.31
N GLN A 13 16.60 -5.53 9.12
CA GLN A 13 15.36 -5.05 9.74
C GLN A 13 14.15 -5.87 9.32
N VAL A 14 14.08 -6.27 8.05
CA VAL A 14 13.00 -7.11 7.51
C VAL A 14 13.10 -8.53 8.07
N LEU A 15 14.31 -9.08 8.18
CA LEU A 15 14.53 -10.38 8.81
C LEU A 15 14.12 -10.35 10.29
N SER A 16 14.46 -9.28 11.02
CA SER A 16 14.05 -9.11 12.41
C SER A 16 12.52 -9.04 12.55
N TYR A 17 11.84 -8.38 11.62
CA TYR A 17 10.39 -8.34 11.61
C TYR A 17 9.78 -9.73 11.35
N LEU A 18 10.31 -10.48 10.37
CA LEU A 18 9.91 -11.86 10.07
C LEU A 18 10.08 -12.79 11.28
N ASP A 19 11.19 -12.65 12.02
CA ASP A 19 11.45 -13.46 13.20
C ASP A 19 10.46 -13.17 14.34
N GLY A 20 10.01 -11.92 14.46
CA GLY A 20 9.10 -11.43 15.50
C GLY A 20 7.64 -11.83 15.30
N GLN A 21 7.17 -11.94 14.05
CA GLN A 21 5.76 -12.21 13.77
C GLN A 21 5.43 -13.70 13.90
N LEU A 22 4.20 -14.01 14.31
CA LEU A 22 3.76 -15.39 14.59
C LEU A 22 2.97 -16.04 13.45
N THR A 23 2.23 -15.25 12.70
CA THR A 23 1.32 -15.76 11.66
C THR A 23 1.54 -15.04 10.34
N LEU A 24 1.17 -15.70 9.27
CA LEU A 24 1.03 -15.11 7.95
C LEU A 24 -0.34 -15.49 7.37
N THR A 25 -0.86 -14.65 6.51
CA THR A 25 -2.00 -14.99 5.64
C THR A 25 -1.46 -15.42 4.29
N LEU A 26 -1.64 -16.69 3.95
CA LEU A 26 -1.22 -17.29 2.69
C LEU A 26 -2.38 -17.33 1.71
N ALA A 27 -2.21 -16.73 0.56
CA ALA A 27 -3.10 -16.85 -0.59
C ALA A 27 -2.60 -17.94 -1.53
N THR A 28 -3.45 -18.94 -1.78
CA THR A 28 -3.23 -20.02 -2.74
C THR A 28 -4.35 -20.00 -3.79
N ALA A 29 -4.15 -20.60 -4.94
CA ALA A 29 -5.18 -20.69 -5.96
C ALA A 29 -5.16 -22.05 -6.65
N THR A 30 -6.32 -22.50 -7.13
CA THR A 30 -6.42 -23.64 -8.05
C THR A 30 -5.74 -23.31 -9.38
N ARG A 31 -5.56 -24.32 -10.24
CA ARG A 31 -5.07 -24.11 -11.62
C ARG A 31 -5.98 -23.20 -12.44
N ASP A 32 -7.28 -23.23 -12.13
CA ASP A 32 -8.29 -22.38 -12.78
C ASP A 32 -8.40 -20.98 -12.16
N GLY A 33 -7.49 -20.62 -11.23
CA GLY A 33 -7.39 -19.28 -10.65
C GLY A 33 -8.35 -19.01 -9.49
N VAL A 34 -9.05 -20.00 -8.91
CA VAL A 34 -9.93 -19.78 -7.75
C VAL A 34 -9.08 -19.56 -6.50
N PRO A 35 -9.09 -18.35 -5.90
CA PRO A 35 -8.22 -18.01 -4.80
C PRO A 35 -8.76 -18.52 -3.45
N ARG A 36 -7.83 -18.70 -2.50
CA ARG A 36 -8.12 -18.99 -1.10
C ARG A 36 -7.09 -18.30 -0.22
N ALA A 37 -7.52 -17.67 0.87
CA ALA A 37 -6.66 -17.14 1.91
C ALA A 37 -6.76 -17.99 3.17
N THR A 38 -5.62 -18.29 3.80
CA THR A 38 -5.55 -19.11 5.02
C THR A 38 -4.49 -18.52 5.95
N THR A 39 -4.86 -18.22 7.19
CA THR A 39 -3.88 -17.81 8.22
C THR A 39 -3.18 -19.05 8.76
N LEU A 40 -1.85 -19.03 8.74
CA LEU A 40 -0.98 -20.12 9.18
C LEU A 40 0.09 -19.58 10.11
N THR A 41 0.53 -20.42 11.06
CA THR A 41 1.78 -20.20 11.79
C THR A 41 2.95 -20.49 10.86
N TYR A 42 4.03 -19.74 11.02
CA TYR A 42 5.23 -19.91 10.20
C TYR A 42 6.52 -19.76 10.99
N THR A 43 7.60 -20.26 10.42
CA THR A 43 8.97 -19.93 10.78
C THR A 43 9.77 -19.57 9.54
N ASN A 44 10.99 -19.05 9.68
CA ASN A 44 11.82 -18.66 8.55
C ASN A 44 13.27 -19.06 8.73
N ILE A 45 13.97 -19.20 7.61
CA ILE A 45 15.44 -19.29 7.54
C ILE A 45 15.84 -18.23 6.50
N GLY A 46 16.39 -17.12 6.98
CA GLY A 46 16.57 -15.95 6.15
C GLY A 46 15.23 -15.48 5.57
N ALA A 47 15.17 -15.21 4.26
CA ALA A 47 13.96 -14.82 3.56
C ALA A 47 13.01 -15.99 3.22
N SER A 48 13.45 -17.23 3.34
CA SER A 48 12.60 -18.40 3.07
C SER A 48 11.65 -18.63 4.25
N LEU A 49 10.35 -18.75 3.96
CA LEU A 49 9.31 -18.97 4.95
C LEU A 49 8.87 -20.43 4.92
N TYR A 50 8.53 -20.96 6.09
CA TYR A 50 8.05 -22.32 6.23
C TYR A 50 6.71 -22.33 6.93
N VAL A 51 5.77 -23.05 6.34
CA VAL A 51 4.42 -23.28 6.90
C VAL A 51 4.17 -24.78 6.99
N TRP A 52 3.31 -25.18 7.91
CA TRP A 52 2.86 -26.56 8.01
C TRP A 52 1.35 -26.64 7.89
N THR A 53 0.88 -27.72 7.32
CA THR A 53 -0.55 -28.02 7.22
C THR A 53 -0.75 -29.54 7.06
N ARG A 54 -1.95 -30.01 7.24
CA ARG A 54 -2.26 -31.42 6.95
C ARG A 54 -2.38 -31.63 5.45
N PRO A 55 -1.89 -32.76 4.90
CA PRO A 55 -1.88 -33.00 3.45
C PRO A 55 -3.28 -33.03 2.83
N GLU A 56 -4.31 -33.42 3.58
CA GLU A 56 -5.69 -33.47 3.10
C GLU A 56 -6.38 -32.09 3.02
N THR A 57 -5.75 -31.02 3.47
CA THR A 57 -6.34 -29.67 3.41
C THR A 57 -6.40 -29.13 1.98
N THR A 58 -7.35 -28.24 1.72
CA THR A 58 -7.44 -27.55 0.44
C THR A 58 -6.20 -26.71 0.15
N THR A 59 -5.64 -26.08 1.18
CA THR A 59 -4.43 -25.27 1.08
C THR A 59 -3.22 -26.11 0.64
N ALA A 60 -3.02 -27.31 1.24
CA ALA A 60 -1.96 -28.23 0.84
C ALA A 60 -2.09 -28.63 -0.64
N ARG A 61 -3.29 -29.10 -1.02
CA ARG A 61 -3.57 -29.51 -2.41
C ARG A 61 -3.34 -28.39 -3.42
N GLN A 62 -3.79 -27.18 -3.10
CA GLN A 62 -3.57 -26.02 -3.99
C GLN A 62 -2.09 -25.71 -4.15
N MET A 63 -1.28 -25.75 -3.08
CA MET A 63 0.17 -25.52 -3.17
C MET A 63 0.89 -26.63 -3.98
N GLU A 64 0.40 -27.87 -3.93
CA GLU A 64 0.96 -28.97 -4.74
C GLU A 64 0.58 -28.82 -6.23
N GLU A 65 -0.64 -28.42 -6.52
CA GLU A 65 -1.15 -28.25 -7.88
C GLU A 65 -0.68 -26.97 -8.55
N ASN A 66 -0.62 -25.87 -7.80
CA ASN A 66 -0.18 -24.55 -8.22
C ASN A 66 0.76 -23.98 -7.15
N PRO A 67 2.06 -24.05 -7.35
CA PRO A 67 3.03 -23.62 -6.34
C PRO A 67 3.13 -22.08 -6.20
N VAL A 68 2.56 -21.31 -7.11
CA VAL A 68 2.60 -19.85 -7.03
C VAL A 68 1.66 -19.40 -5.91
N VAL A 69 2.22 -18.67 -4.95
CA VAL A 69 1.52 -18.18 -3.77
C VAL A 69 1.82 -16.71 -3.53
N SER A 70 0.90 -16.05 -2.83
CA SER A 70 1.12 -14.73 -2.27
C SER A 70 0.89 -14.77 -0.77
N LEU A 71 1.53 -13.90 -0.02
CA LEU A 71 1.36 -13.85 1.43
C LEU A 71 1.42 -12.42 1.96
N ALA A 72 0.79 -12.24 3.12
CA ALA A 72 0.90 -11.06 3.93
C ALA A 72 1.26 -11.44 5.37
N ILE A 73 2.13 -10.66 5.98
CA ILE A 73 2.47 -10.72 7.40
C ILE A 73 2.27 -9.31 7.92
N ASP A 74 1.37 -9.15 8.85
CA ASP A 74 1.02 -7.86 9.43
C ASP A 74 0.73 -8.02 10.92
N GLU A 75 0.79 -6.92 11.65
CA GLU A 75 0.34 -6.83 13.02
C GLU A 75 -0.81 -5.83 13.12
N TYR A 76 -1.76 -6.15 14.00
CA TYR A 76 -2.88 -5.25 14.26
C TYR A 76 -2.38 -3.99 14.98
N THR A 77 -2.79 -2.84 14.49
CA THR A 77 -2.56 -1.54 15.12
C THR A 77 -3.82 -0.68 15.03
N ASP A 78 -4.06 0.14 16.05
CA ASP A 78 -5.17 1.10 16.07
C ASP A 78 -4.85 2.36 15.25
N ASP A 79 -3.56 2.62 14.99
CA ASP A 79 -3.09 3.76 14.20
C ASP A 79 -2.41 3.24 12.93
N TRP A 80 -2.93 3.62 11.77
CA TRP A 80 -2.37 3.23 10.49
C TRP A 80 -0.90 3.68 10.30
N ARG A 81 -0.47 4.73 11.02
CA ARG A 81 0.91 5.22 11.01
C ARG A 81 1.89 4.23 11.63
N ASP A 82 1.41 3.38 12.52
CA ASP A 82 2.20 2.33 13.16
C ASP A 82 2.14 1.01 12.39
N THR A 83 1.40 0.97 11.27
CA THR A 83 1.25 -0.25 10.46
C THR A 83 2.60 -0.67 9.91
N LYS A 84 2.97 -1.91 10.22
CA LYS A 84 4.12 -2.63 9.65
C LYS A 84 3.66 -3.93 9.05
N GLY A 85 4.27 -4.30 7.94
CA GLY A 85 3.90 -5.55 7.30
C GLY A 85 4.83 -5.97 6.18
N ILE A 86 4.67 -7.21 5.77
CA ILE A 86 5.34 -7.79 4.61
C ILE A 86 4.29 -8.30 3.65
N GLN A 87 4.44 -7.97 2.39
CA GLN A 87 3.76 -8.61 1.28
C GLN A 87 4.79 -9.32 0.42
N ALA A 88 4.50 -10.55 0.01
CA ALA A 88 5.41 -11.28 -0.85
C ALA A 88 4.67 -12.18 -1.83
N THR A 89 5.28 -12.39 -2.99
CA THR A 89 4.92 -13.44 -3.93
C THR A 89 6.05 -14.44 -4.05
N GLY A 90 5.74 -15.72 -4.25
CA GLY A 90 6.77 -16.75 -4.30
C GLY A 90 6.26 -18.10 -4.71
N GLU A 91 7.10 -19.11 -4.51
CA GLU A 91 6.76 -20.52 -4.77
C GLU A 91 6.77 -21.33 -3.48
N ALA A 92 5.69 -22.10 -3.28
CA ALA A 92 5.57 -23.09 -2.21
C ALA A 92 6.00 -24.48 -2.73
N ARG A 93 6.88 -25.15 -2.00
CA ARG A 93 7.34 -26.51 -2.30
C ARG A 93 7.40 -27.34 -1.01
N VAL A 94 6.99 -28.60 -1.09
CA VAL A 94 7.11 -29.54 0.04
C VAL A 94 8.58 -29.72 0.40
N VAL A 95 8.89 -29.65 1.68
CA VAL A 95 10.24 -29.96 2.21
C VAL A 95 10.42 -31.47 2.27
N LEU A 96 11.32 -32.00 1.44
CA LEU A 96 11.62 -33.43 1.37
C LEU A 96 13.00 -33.76 1.95
N ASN A 97 13.89 -32.78 2.10
CA ASN A 97 15.23 -32.98 2.64
C ASN A 97 15.15 -33.24 4.15
N PRO A 98 15.64 -34.40 4.68
CA PRO A 98 15.52 -34.73 6.09
C PRO A 98 16.27 -33.77 7.03
N THR A 99 17.41 -33.23 6.60
CA THR A 99 18.21 -32.27 7.38
C THR A 99 17.47 -30.95 7.50
N GLU A 100 16.94 -30.43 6.40
CA GLU A 100 16.12 -29.22 6.37
C GLU A 100 14.85 -29.41 7.22
N LEU A 101 14.17 -30.55 7.07
CA LEU A 101 12.97 -30.88 7.84
C LEU A 101 13.24 -30.85 9.35
N THR A 102 14.34 -31.49 9.81
CA THR A 102 14.73 -31.51 11.22
C THR A 102 15.01 -30.10 11.73
N GLN A 103 15.74 -29.29 10.97
CA GLN A 103 16.02 -27.91 11.31
C GLN A 103 14.75 -27.08 11.45
N VAL A 104 13.85 -27.19 10.48
CA VAL A 104 12.59 -26.42 10.44
C VAL A 104 11.66 -26.83 11.57
N VAL A 105 11.51 -28.11 11.86
CA VAL A 105 10.74 -28.59 13.04
C VAL A 105 11.28 -28.00 14.32
N GLY A 106 12.61 -28.00 14.53
CA GLY A 106 13.22 -27.40 15.70
C GLY A 106 12.95 -25.89 15.80
N LEU A 107 12.91 -25.17 14.69
CA LEU A 107 12.56 -23.75 14.67
C LEU A 107 11.09 -23.52 15.05
N PHE A 108 10.17 -24.35 14.53
CA PHE A 108 8.77 -24.30 14.93
C PHE A 108 8.57 -24.57 16.42
N GLU A 109 9.22 -25.59 16.95
CA GLU A 109 9.12 -25.94 18.39
C GLU A 109 9.68 -24.83 19.29
N LYS A 110 10.75 -24.17 18.84
CA LYS A 110 11.32 -23.00 19.54
C LYS A 110 10.36 -21.81 19.51
N LYS A 111 9.80 -21.51 18.36
CA LYS A 111 8.89 -20.35 18.15
C LYS A 111 7.50 -20.60 18.78
N TYR A 112 7.04 -21.85 18.77
CA TYR A 112 5.71 -22.26 19.27
C TYR A 112 5.82 -23.45 20.24
N PRO A 113 6.04 -23.21 21.52
CA PRO A 113 6.23 -24.31 22.50
C PRO A 113 5.06 -25.32 22.54
N ALA A 114 3.85 -24.90 22.16
CA ALA A 114 2.67 -25.78 22.08
C ALA A 114 2.76 -26.82 20.96
N LEU A 115 3.70 -26.69 20.00
CA LEU A 115 3.89 -27.61 18.86
C LEU A 115 4.95 -28.68 19.13
N VAL A 116 5.65 -28.66 20.26
CA VAL A 116 6.68 -29.66 20.61
C VAL A 116 6.13 -31.07 20.46
N GLY A 117 6.79 -31.87 19.65
CA GLY A 117 6.42 -33.27 19.35
C GLY A 117 5.15 -33.46 18.49
N LYS A 118 4.51 -32.38 18.02
CA LYS A 118 3.26 -32.47 17.22
C LYS A 118 3.48 -32.43 15.71
N LEU A 119 4.65 -31.99 15.26
CA LEU A 119 4.96 -31.86 13.82
C LEU A 119 5.68 -33.08 13.23
N THR A 120 5.68 -34.20 13.94
CA THR A 120 6.42 -35.42 13.55
C THR A 120 5.66 -36.35 12.61
N HIS A 121 4.30 -36.31 12.63
CA HIS A 121 3.48 -37.19 11.82
C HIS A 121 2.21 -36.51 11.31
N GLY A 122 1.77 -36.87 10.12
CA GLY A 122 0.49 -36.43 9.56
C GLY A 122 0.45 -34.96 9.15
N VAL A 123 1.62 -34.32 8.93
CA VAL A 123 1.73 -32.95 8.46
C VAL A 123 2.70 -32.88 7.28
N SER A 124 2.44 -31.96 6.38
CA SER A 124 3.38 -31.54 5.34
C SER A 124 3.94 -30.15 5.71
N ILE A 125 5.25 -30.00 5.58
CA ILE A 125 5.92 -28.71 5.70
C ILE A 125 6.23 -28.21 4.30
N PHE A 126 5.83 -26.98 4.02
CA PHE A 126 6.10 -26.30 2.77
C PHE A 126 7.11 -25.19 2.99
N ARG A 127 8.13 -25.13 2.14
CA ARG A 127 9.01 -23.96 2.02
C ARG A 127 8.42 -23.03 0.99
N ILE A 128 8.24 -21.77 1.36
CA ILE A 128 7.88 -20.68 0.48
C ILE A 128 9.14 -19.88 0.19
N THR A 129 9.59 -19.87 -1.07
CA THR A 129 10.73 -19.08 -1.52
C THR A 129 10.19 -17.82 -2.17
N PRO A 130 10.34 -16.64 -1.54
CA PRO A 130 9.89 -15.39 -2.14
C PRO A 130 10.64 -15.07 -3.42
N ARG A 131 9.92 -14.61 -4.45
CA ARG A 131 10.47 -14.01 -5.67
C ARG A 131 10.49 -12.49 -5.55
N GLU A 132 9.48 -11.95 -4.88
CA GLU A 132 9.32 -10.54 -4.57
C GLU A 132 8.91 -10.43 -3.12
N LEU A 133 9.48 -9.46 -2.42
CA LEU A 133 9.14 -9.15 -1.04
C LEU A 133 9.14 -7.64 -0.86
N GLN A 134 8.04 -7.12 -0.34
CA GLN A 134 7.89 -5.72 0.01
C GLN A 134 7.70 -5.61 1.52
N PHE A 135 8.49 -4.77 2.15
CA PHE A 135 8.33 -4.38 3.55
C PHE A 135 7.64 -3.02 3.62
N ILE A 136 6.59 -2.95 4.41
CA ILE A 136 5.83 -1.73 4.69
C ILE A 136 6.12 -1.35 6.12
N ASP A 137 6.57 -0.11 6.35
CA ASP A 137 6.73 0.49 7.67
C ASP A 137 6.25 1.93 7.59
N ASN A 138 5.04 2.18 8.06
CA ASN A 138 4.43 3.49 7.99
C ASN A 138 5.01 4.47 9.03
N ALA A 139 5.65 3.98 10.09
CA ALA A 139 6.33 4.82 11.06
C ALA A 139 7.56 5.52 10.45
N ASP A 140 8.25 4.85 9.52
CA ASP A 140 9.38 5.39 8.77
C ASP A 140 8.96 6.27 7.58
N ALA A 141 7.66 6.38 7.28
CA ALA A 141 7.14 7.22 6.20
C ALA A 141 7.43 8.72 6.41
N GLY A 142 7.97 9.11 7.57
CA GLY A 142 8.45 10.47 7.87
C GLY A 142 9.86 10.79 7.39
N GLU A 143 10.75 9.82 7.18
CA GLU A 143 12.17 10.11 6.90
C GLU A 143 12.91 9.21 5.88
N SER A 144 12.46 8.01 5.48
CA SER A 144 13.19 7.21 4.45
C SER A 144 12.41 6.06 3.81
N ALA A 145 12.19 6.18 2.53
CA ALA A 145 12.24 5.20 1.42
C ALA A 145 11.81 3.73 1.69
N GLY A 146 10.56 3.41 1.42
CA GLY A 146 10.06 2.04 1.22
C GLY A 146 8.55 1.93 1.43
N GLY A 147 8.08 1.99 2.64
CA GLY A 147 6.67 1.90 3.00
C GLY A 147 5.87 3.13 2.59
N GLY A 148 6.44 4.33 2.74
CA GLY A 148 5.83 5.58 2.31
C GLY A 148 5.50 5.60 0.81
N VAL A 149 6.38 5.03 -0.02
CA VAL A 149 6.17 4.98 -1.48
C VAL A 149 5.00 4.05 -1.85
N GLN A 150 4.79 2.94 -1.15
CA GLN A 150 3.64 2.07 -1.44
C GLN A 150 2.32 2.73 -1.02
N TYR A 151 2.27 3.31 0.14
CA TYR A 151 1.10 4.06 0.60
C TYR A 151 0.80 5.26 -0.31
N GLN A 152 1.83 5.99 -0.73
CA GLN A 152 1.71 7.04 -1.74
C GLN A 152 1.15 6.49 -3.06
N ARG A 153 1.63 5.31 -3.51
CA ARG A 153 1.11 4.63 -4.71
C ARG A 153 -0.36 4.27 -4.57
N ASP A 154 -0.76 3.72 -3.44
CA ASP A 154 -2.14 3.30 -3.21
C ASP A 154 -3.10 4.49 -3.19
N ILE A 155 -2.70 5.61 -2.56
CA ILE A 155 -3.46 6.86 -2.59
C ILE A 155 -3.47 7.47 -3.99
N VAL A 156 -2.34 7.51 -4.69
CA VAL A 156 -2.30 7.99 -6.08
C VAL A 156 -3.18 7.11 -6.96
N TYR A 157 -3.12 5.78 -6.79
CA TYR A 157 -3.95 4.86 -7.54
C TYR A 157 -5.43 5.03 -7.24
N SER A 158 -5.83 5.32 -6.01
CA SER A 158 -7.24 5.57 -5.66
C SER A 158 -7.81 6.83 -6.33
N VAL A 159 -6.95 7.82 -6.60
CA VAL A 159 -7.33 9.07 -7.29
C VAL A 159 -7.18 8.95 -8.82
N PHE A 160 -6.22 8.14 -9.28
CA PHE A 160 -5.84 8.02 -10.70
C PHE A 160 -5.75 6.54 -11.13
N HIS A 161 -6.79 5.76 -10.87
CA HIS A 161 -6.81 4.30 -11.07
C HIS A 161 -6.64 3.84 -12.52
N ASP A 162 -6.87 4.72 -13.50
CA ASP A 162 -6.69 4.43 -14.93
C ASP A 162 -5.25 4.62 -15.42
N LEU A 163 -4.31 5.07 -14.55
CA LEU A 163 -2.93 5.25 -14.95
C LEU A 163 -2.15 3.92 -14.92
N PRO A 164 -1.22 3.71 -15.88
CA PRO A 164 -0.30 2.58 -15.82
C PRO A 164 0.51 2.56 -14.52
N GLN A 165 0.72 1.38 -13.93
CA GLN A 165 1.40 1.21 -12.63
C GLN A 165 2.79 1.86 -12.55
N GLU A 166 3.56 1.82 -13.64
CA GLU A 166 4.88 2.47 -13.71
C GLU A 166 4.78 4.00 -13.52
N ARG A 167 3.67 4.60 -13.96
CA ARG A 167 3.43 6.02 -13.80
C ARG A 167 2.98 6.38 -12.40
N VAL A 168 2.08 5.59 -11.83
CA VAL A 168 1.67 5.71 -10.43
C VAL A 168 2.91 5.67 -9.52
N ALA A 169 3.85 4.76 -9.80
CA ALA A 169 5.10 4.67 -9.07
C ALA A 169 5.99 5.93 -9.18
N SER A 170 6.11 6.47 -10.40
CA SER A 170 6.89 7.69 -10.64
C SER A 170 6.26 8.92 -9.97
N MET A 171 4.94 8.99 -9.97
CA MET A 171 4.21 10.06 -9.27
C MET A 171 4.36 9.97 -7.77
N ALA A 172 4.12 8.80 -7.20
CA ALA A 172 4.27 8.58 -5.77
C ALA A 172 5.64 9.02 -5.26
N ALA A 173 6.70 8.73 -6.03
CA ALA A 173 8.06 9.15 -5.69
C ALA A 173 8.27 10.69 -5.73
N SER A 174 7.40 11.45 -6.39
CA SER A 174 7.49 12.92 -6.48
C SER A 174 6.61 13.66 -5.47
N LEU A 175 5.77 12.94 -4.71
CA LEU A 175 4.90 13.53 -3.71
C LEU A 175 5.67 13.95 -2.46
N GLN A 176 5.31 15.12 -1.94
CA GLN A 176 5.78 15.62 -0.66
C GLN A 176 4.68 15.47 0.37
N THR A 177 4.97 14.87 1.52
CA THR A 177 4.04 14.83 2.64
C THR A 177 4.05 16.18 3.35
N VAL A 178 2.86 16.75 3.55
CA VAL A 178 2.66 18.03 4.26
C VAL A 178 1.69 17.81 5.40
N GLN A 179 2.09 18.15 6.60
CA GLN A 179 1.20 18.13 7.79
C GLN A 179 0.74 19.55 8.10
N VAL A 180 -0.56 19.71 8.31
CA VAL A 180 -1.20 21.01 8.52
C VAL A 180 -2.05 20.93 9.79
N PRO A 181 -1.77 21.79 10.79
CA PRO A 181 -2.60 21.89 11.98
C PRO A 181 -4.04 22.33 11.67
N ALA A 182 -4.99 21.95 12.53
CA ALA A 182 -6.36 22.42 12.42
C ALA A 182 -6.44 23.96 12.43
N GLY A 183 -7.27 24.52 11.56
CA GLY A 183 -7.47 25.95 11.39
C GLY A 183 -6.49 26.67 10.47
N GLU A 184 -5.42 25.98 10.04
CA GLU A 184 -4.40 26.60 9.18
C GLU A 184 -4.85 26.65 7.71
N VAL A 185 -4.46 27.71 7.01
CA VAL A 185 -4.80 27.92 5.60
C VAL A 185 -3.73 27.26 4.72
N ILE A 186 -4.15 26.29 3.92
CA ILE A 186 -3.30 25.55 2.99
C ILE A 186 -3.14 26.31 1.68
N VAL A 187 -4.22 26.85 1.17
CA VAL A 187 -4.27 27.62 -0.08
C VAL A 187 -5.12 28.88 0.13
N ARG A 188 -4.65 30.03 -0.37
CA ARG A 188 -5.41 31.29 -0.33
C ARG A 188 -6.02 31.61 -1.69
N GLN A 189 -7.26 32.06 -1.72
CA GLN A 189 -7.88 32.62 -2.92
C GLN A 189 -7.00 33.76 -3.48
N GLY A 190 -6.84 33.77 -4.80
CA GLY A 190 -6.02 34.74 -5.51
C GLY A 190 -4.51 34.47 -5.52
N ALA A 191 -4.01 33.54 -4.70
CA ALA A 191 -2.58 33.15 -4.71
C ALA A 191 -2.21 32.39 -5.98
N PRO A 192 -0.92 32.33 -6.35
CA PRO A 192 -0.45 31.49 -7.46
C PRO A 192 -0.79 30.01 -7.23
N ALA A 193 -1.10 29.27 -8.31
CA ALA A 193 -1.38 27.86 -8.30
C ALA A 193 -0.08 27.07 -8.53
N ASP A 194 0.66 26.79 -7.50
CA ASP A 194 1.96 26.12 -7.51
C ASP A 194 1.92 24.63 -7.27
N LYS A 195 0.92 24.13 -6.51
CA LYS A 195 0.80 22.73 -6.08
C LYS A 195 -0.61 22.19 -6.24
N PHE A 196 -0.69 20.89 -6.50
CA PHE A 196 -1.87 20.05 -6.40
C PHE A 196 -1.79 19.27 -5.09
N PHE A 197 -2.92 19.00 -4.44
CA PHE A 197 -2.99 18.33 -3.15
C PHE A 197 -3.97 17.18 -3.14
N ILE A 198 -3.57 16.05 -2.55
CA ILE A 198 -4.43 14.92 -2.22
C ILE A 198 -4.54 14.87 -0.69
N ILE A 199 -5.75 14.73 -0.16
CA ILE A 199 -5.98 14.58 1.27
C ILE A 199 -5.74 13.11 1.64
N VAL A 200 -4.77 12.89 2.50
CA VAL A 200 -4.44 11.58 3.04
C VAL A 200 -5.33 11.29 4.25
N GLU A 201 -5.36 12.24 5.18
CA GLU A 201 -6.11 12.16 6.43
C GLU A 201 -6.59 13.57 6.83
N GLY A 202 -7.69 13.62 7.57
CA GLY A 202 -8.28 14.85 8.06
C GLY A 202 -9.35 15.41 7.13
N GLU A 203 -9.78 16.61 7.45
CA GLU A 203 -10.82 17.35 6.73
C GLU A 203 -10.38 18.77 6.42
N VAL A 204 -10.71 19.25 5.24
CA VAL A 204 -10.52 20.63 4.83
C VAL A 204 -11.84 21.25 4.38
N GLU A 205 -11.99 22.53 4.59
CA GLU A 205 -13.10 23.32 4.01
C GLU A 205 -12.58 24.19 2.86
N VAL A 206 -13.40 24.27 1.81
CA VAL A 206 -13.20 25.15 0.67
C VAL A 206 -14.11 26.34 0.81
N VAL A 207 -13.54 27.52 0.91
CA VAL A 207 -14.26 28.78 1.14
C VAL A 207 -13.92 29.77 0.05
N ARG A 208 -14.92 30.44 -0.49
CA ARG A 208 -14.78 31.51 -1.46
C ARG A 208 -15.26 32.83 -0.88
N ASP A 209 -14.44 33.84 -1.05
CA ASP A 209 -14.77 35.22 -0.67
C ASP A 209 -15.17 36.02 -1.90
N ASP A 210 -16.44 36.39 -1.99
CA ASP A 210 -16.99 37.21 -3.02
C ASP A 210 -17.51 38.53 -2.39
N ASP A 211 -16.92 39.65 -2.76
CA ASP A 211 -17.29 41.00 -2.31
C ASP A 211 -17.49 41.17 -0.79
N GLY A 212 -16.60 40.51 -0.01
CA GLY A 212 -16.63 40.59 1.45
C GLY A 212 -17.59 39.62 2.13
N THR A 213 -18.24 38.74 1.36
CA THR A 213 -19.06 37.64 1.89
C THR A 213 -18.33 36.32 1.70
N SER A 214 -18.03 35.63 2.82
CA SER A 214 -17.38 34.33 2.81
C SER A 214 -18.41 33.22 2.67
N ARG A 215 -18.31 32.40 1.63
CA ARG A 215 -19.21 31.27 1.39
C ARG A 215 -18.43 29.95 1.37
N LYS A 216 -18.85 29.01 2.21
CA LYS A 216 -18.34 27.64 2.17
C LYS A 216 -18.89 26.92 0.93
N LEU A 217 -17.98 26.43 0.08
CA LEU A 217 -18.32 25.70 -1.14
C LEU A 217 -18.39 24.19 -0.90
N ALA A 218 -17.43 23.63 -0.15
CA ALA A 218 -17.35 22.20 0.10
C ALA A 218 -16.59 21.89 1.39
N THR A 219 -16.76 20.69 1.89
CA THR A 219 -15.83 20.00 2.81
C THR A 219 -15.25 18.81 2.07
N LEU A 220 -13.94 18.63 2.14
CA LEU A 220 -13.21 17.52 1.52
C LEU A 220 -12.48 16.73 2.61
N SER A 221 -12.36 15.41 2.43
CA SER A 221 -11.77 14.49 3.38
C SER A 221 -10.81 13.49 2.70
N GLY A 222 -10.27 12.55 3.44
CA GLY A 222 -9.32 11.56 2.95
C GLY A 222 -9.74 10.88 1.64
N GLY A 223 -8.81 10.73 0.70
CA GLY A 223 -9.04 10.22 -0.66
C GLY A 223 -9.52 11.26 -1.67
N GLN A 224 -9.86 12.47 -1.22
CA GLN A 224 -10.25 13.57 -2.11
C GLN A 224 -9.06 14.51 -2.38
N PHE A 225 -9.20 15.37 -3.37
CA PHE A 225 -8.12 16.25 -3.83
C PHE A 225 -8.61 17.67 -4.10
N PHE A 226 -7.66 18.62 -4.15
CA PHE A 226 -7.95 20.02 -4.47
C PHE A 226 -6.74 20.73 -5.11
N GLY A 227 -7.00 21.90 -5.68
CA GLY A 227 -5.97 22.75 -6.27
C GLY A 227 -5.72 22.51 -7.76
N GLU A 228 -6.35 21.51 -8.34
CA GLU A 228 -6.27 21.11 -9.75
C GLU A 228 -6.79 22.20 -10.71
N MET A 229 -7.90 22.82 -10.35
CA MET A 229 -8.63 23.74 -11.22
C MET A 229 -7.82 24.94 -11.66
N ALA A 230 -7.13 25.55 -10.71
CA ALA A 230 -6.29 26.71 -10.95
C ALA A 230 -5.07 26.38 -11.80
N ILE A 231 -4.50 25.17 -11.63
CA ILE A 231 -3.36 24.66 -12.40
C ILE A 231 -3.80 24.37 -13.86
N LEU A 232 -4.93 23.68 -14.05
CA LEU A 232 -5.40 23.28 -15.37
C LEU A 232 -5.83 24.48 -16.24
N ARG A 233 -6.37 25.52 -15.60
CA ARG A 233 -6.82 26.73 -16.27
C ARG A 233 -5.79 27.85 -16.35
N ASP A 234 -4.64 27.65 -15.76
CA ASP A 234 -3.61 28.69 -15.65
C ASP A 234 -4.12 29.99 -14.96
N LEU A 235 -4.89 29.80 -13.90
CA LEU A 235 -5.52 30.87 -13.13
C LEU A 235 -4.97 30.91 -11.70
N PRO A 236 -5.10 32.04 -10.99
CA PRO A 236 -4.92 32.10 -9.55
C PRO A 236 -5.88 31.18 -8.82
N ARG A 237 -5.57 30.82 -7.57
CA ARG A 237 -6.44 29.99 -6.70
C ARG A 237 -7.85 30.57 -6.63
N MET A 238 -8.84 29.77 -6.92
CA MET A 238 -10.25 30.18 -7.06
C MET A 238 -10.98 30.26 -5.71
N ALA A 239 -10.42 29.63 -4.66
CA ALA A 239 -10.95 29.61 -3.31
C ALA A 239 -9.84 29.44 -2.30
N THR A 240 -10.13 29.74 -1.04
CA THR A 240 -9.28 29.43 0.10
C THR A 240 -9.60 28.03 0.60
N VAL A 241 -8.57 27.22 0.88
CA VAL A 241 -8.71 25.89 1.50
C VAL A 241 -8.03 25.94 2.86
N ARG A 242 -8.77 25.56 3.90
CA ARG A 242 -8.32 25.57 5.29
C ARG A 242 -8.56 24.22 5.93
N ALA A 243 -7.62 23.76 6.76
CA ALA A 243 -7.76 22.54 7.55
C ALA A 243 -8.83 22.72 8.63
N VAL A 244 -9.81 21.83 8.69
CA VAL A 244 -10.83 21.76 9.74
C VAL A 244 -10.30 20.97 10.93
N THR A 245 -9.64 19.85 10.64
CA THR A 245 -8.92 19.01 11.62
C THR A 245 -7.42 19.06 11.33
N ALA A 246 -6.60 18.46 12.17
CA ALA A 246 -5.20 18.16 11.78
C ALA A 246 -5.24 17.31 10.51
N THR A 247 -4.54 17.74 9.47
CA THR A 247 -4.66 17.19 8.11
C THR A 247 -3.30 16.82 7.55
N THR A 248 -3.19 15.61 7.01
CA THR A 248 -2.03 15.14 6.25
C THR A 248 -2.37 15.18 4.76
N LEU A 249 -1.48 15.78 3.98
CA LEU A 249 -1.64 15.97 2.54
C LEU A 249 -0.45 15.37 1.79
N PHE A 250 -0.70 14.87 0.58
CA PHE A 250 0.34 14.74 -0.44
C PHE A 250 0.27 15.93 -1.38
N ALA A 251 1.40 16.61 -1.52
CA ALA A 251 1.55 17.75 -2.41
C ALA A 251 2.37 17.37 -3.65
N MET A 252 1.93 17.81 -4.82
CA MET A 252 2.61 17.64 -6.09
C MET A 252 2.85 18.99 -6.73
N GLU A 253 4.06 19.22 -7.22
CA GLU A 253 4.40 20.44 -7.94
C GLU A 253 3.56 20.58 -9.23
N ARG A 254 3.23 21.82 -9.58
CA ARG A 254 2.41 22.19 -10.74
C ARG A 254 2.83 21.50 -12.04
N ASP A 255 4.13 21.53 -12.35
CA ASP A 255 4.64 21.02 -13.62
C ASP A 255 4.54 19.49 -13.70
N ALA A 256 4.77 18.80 -12.56
CA ALA A 256 4.59 17.36 -12.44
C ALA A 256 3.12 16.98 -12.65
N PHE A 257 2.19 17.70 -12.02
CA PHE A 257 0.75 17.49 -12.19
C PHE A 257 0.28 17.75 -13.62
N ARG A 258 0.72 18.85 -14.25
CA ARG A 258 0.41 19.15 -15.66
C ARG A 258 0.92 18.09 -16.63
N GLY A 259 2.16 17.63 -16.41
CA GLY A 259 2.75 16.56 -17.22
C GLY A 259 1.95 15.27 -17.16
N LEU A 260 1.37 14.99 -16.02
CA LEU A 260 0.52 13.84 -15.79
C LEU A 260 -0.82 13.94 -16.53
N VAL A 261 -1.53 15.04 -16.35
CA VAL A 261 -2.85 15.26 -16.98
C VAL A 261 -2.72 15.32 -18.50
N ALA A 262 -1.68 15.97 -19.03
CA ALA A 262 -1.43 16.05 -20.48
C ALA A 262 -1.26 14.66 -21.13
N GLN A 263 -0.85 13.65 -20.37
CA GLN A 263 -0.61 12.29 -20.85
C GLN A 263 -1.81 11.35 -20.63
N SER A 264 -2.74 11.71 -19.73
CA SER A 264 -4.01 10.99 -19.51
C SER A 264 -5.18 11.48 -20.35
N MET A 265 -5.03 12.59 -21.07
CA MET A 265 -6.03 13.11 -22.02
C MET A 265 -6.28 12.11 -23.16
N GLY A 266 -7.21 11.20 -22.97
CA GLY A 266 -7.61 10.16 -23.93
C GLY A 266 -8.32 8.98 -23.29
N THR A 267 -8.30 8.88 -21.97
CA THR A 267 -9.07 7.89 -21.21
C THR A 267 -10.14 8.62 -20.38
N THR A 268 -11.39 8.19 -20.50
CA THR A 268 -12.51 8.70 -19.67
C THR A 268 -12.31 8.20 -18.25
N SER A 269 -11.62 8.98 -17.43
CA SER A 269 -11.36 8.62 -16.02
C SER A 269 -12.39 9.30 -15.10
N ASP A 270 -12.62 8.70 -13.93
CA ASP A 270 -13.43 9.33 -12.87
C ASP A 270 -12.86 10.68 -12.45
N PHE A 271 -11.55 10.86 -12.57
CA PHE A 271 -10.85 12.12 -12.36
C PHE A 271 -11.36 13.20 -13.33
N ASP A 272 -11.49 12.89 -14.64
CA ASP A 272 -12.02 13.81 -15.63
C ASP A 272 -13.49 14.13 -15.36
N GLN A 273 -14.28 13.18 -14.88
CA GLN A 273 -15.68 13.42 -14.51
C GLN A 273 -15.78 14.38 -13.33
N VAL A 274 -14.96 14.20 -12.27
CA VAL A 274 -14.92 15.13 -11.12
C VAL A 274 -14.49 16.52 -11.56
N ILE A 275 -13.52 16.63 -12.45
CA ILE A 275 -13.09 17.92 -13.04
C ILE A 275 -14.23 18.56 -13.81
N GLN A 276 -14.93 17.83 -14.67
CA GLN A 276 -16.05 18.35 -15.48
C GLN A 276 -17.22 18.77 -14.59
N GLN A 277 -17.56 18.01 -13.55
CA GLN A 277 -18.58 18.36 -12.58
C GLN A 277 -18.25 19.67 -11.87
N ARG A 278 -17.02 19.81 -11.32
CA ARG A 278 -16.56 21.03 -10.65
C ARG A 278 -16.49 22.23 -11.60
N LEU A 279 -16.18 21.99 -12.88
CA LEU A 279 -16.22 23.02 -13.92
C LEU A 279 -17.65 23.53 -14.15
N GLY A 280 -18.65 22.63 -14.18
CA GLY A 280 -20.06 22.95 -14.32
C GLY A 280 -20.60 23.77 -13.15
N GLU A 281 -20.23 23.40 -11.92
CA GLU A 281 -20.67 24.09 -10.71
C GLU A 281 -20.15 25.54 -10.61
N ILE A 282 -18.93 25.79 -11.12
CA ILE A 282 -18.32 27.13 -11.15
C ILE A 282 -18.91 28.02 -12.23
N GLN A 283 -19.43 27.46 -13.33
CA GLN A 283 -20.09 28.21 -14.41
C GLN A 283 -21.55 28.57 -14.10
N ALA A 284 -22.15 27.85 -13.15
CA ALA A 284 -23.55 28.02 -12.77
C ALA A 284 -23.76 28.95 -11.54
N GLY A 285 -22.69 29.43 -10.91
CA GLY A 285 -22.69 30.35 -9.75
C GLY A 285 -21.92 31.62 -10.02
#